data_3d27a321ca95d425be764b69ecdfe546
#
_entry.id   3d27a321ca95d425be764b69ecdfe546
#
_cell.length_a   1.000
_cell.length_b   1.000
_cell.length_c   1.000
_cell.angle_alpha   90.00
_cell.angle_beta   90.00
_cell.angle_gamma   90.00
#
_symmetry.space_group_name_H-M   'P 1'
#
loop_
_entity.id
_entity.type
_entity.pdbx_description
1 polymer ?
#
loop_
_entity_poly.entity_id
_entity_poly.type
_entity_poly.pdbx_seq_one_letter_code
_entity_poly.pdbx_strand_id
1 'polypeptide(L)'
;MTELSGIPARDLDRFIENHLMVDTPFRTNVRAAIHIISSFLKEKCFQGAWTPVRVSKVVKGGSSGKGTALGGKSDADLVVFLNNFTSFRDQYELRGDFIKEIRRQLEACQSQKTFNVEFEVQNPRYERPXALSFVLRSLTFYGWQREGVEFDVLPAFDVLGQWNGHRPNPQIYARLIQECEDLGKWGEFSPCFTELQRAFLRDRPAKLKSLIRLVKHWFQKCKEKRGKPLPAQYSLELLTVYAWERAGENPNFNTAEGFRTVLELVLKYKKLCIYWTKYYNFENDIIAKYLRRQLSKPRPVILDPADPTGNVAGSDQSSWVRLAEEARTWLSYPCFRNLDGSAVKAWNVQPSED
;
A
#
# COMPACT_ATOMS: atom_id res chain seq x y z
N MET A 1 -4.89 24.79 -12.73
CA MET A 1 -5.41 23.48 -12.26
C MET A 1 -6.43 23.70 -11.14
N THR A 2 -7.58 23.07 -11.25
CA THR A 2 -8.64 23.23 -10.25
C THR A 2 -8.30 22.44 -9.00
N GLU A 3 -8.31 23.12 -7.87
CA GLU A 3 -7.99 22.48 -6.60
C GLU A 3 -9.20 21.72 -6.03
N LEU A 4 -8.94 20.55 -5.47
CA LEU A 4 -9.98 19.73 -4.86
C LEU A 4 -10.81 20.52 -3.86
N SER A 5 -10.18 21.36 -3.07
CA SER A 5 -10.87 22.11 -2.00
C SER A 5 -12.01 22.97 -2.54
N GLY A 6 -11.90 23.44 -3.78
CA GLY A 6 -12.90 24.30 -4.39
C GLY A 6 -13.92 23.58 -5.27
N ILE A 7 -13.81 22.27 -5.42
CA ILE A 7 -14.74 21.50 -6.26
C ILE A 7 -16.03 21.29 -5.49
N PRO A 8 -17.20 21.68 -6.04
CA PRO A 8 -18.45 21.38 -5.32
C PRO A 8 -18.66 19.88 -5.14
N ALA A 9 -19.35 19.51 -4.08
CA ALA A 9 -19.58 18.11 -3.76
C ALA A 9 -20.15 17.33 -4.95
N ARG A 10 -21.08 17.92 -5.69
CA ARG A 10 -21.71 17.24 -6.82
C ARG A 10 -20.76 16.96 -7.97
N ASP A 11 -19.64 17.63 -8.02
CA ASP A 11 -18.66 17.48 -9.11
C ASP A 11 -17.47 16.60 -8.74
N LEU A 12 -17.47 15.96 -7.58
CA LEU A 12 -16.32 15.15 -7.15
C LEU A 12 -16.08 13.96 -8.06
N ASP A 13 -17.13 13.28 -8.54
CA ASP A 13 -16.95 12.17 -9.48
C ASP A 13 -16.24 12.63 -10.75
N ARG A 14 -16.62 13.79 -11.26
CA ARG A 14 -15.99 14.34 -12.46
C ARG A 14 -14.53 14.70 -12.17
N PHE A 15 -14.25 15.25 -11.01
CA PHE A 15 -12.89 15.58 -10.63
C PHE A 15 -12.01 14.32 -10.61
N ILE A 16 -12.52 13.24 -10.01
CA ILE A 16 -11.78 11.98 -9.97
C ILE A 16 -11.50 11.48 -11.38
N GLU A 17 -12.56 11.47 -12.21
CA GLU A 17 -12.44 10.94 -13.57
C GLU A 17 -11.45 11.75 -14.39
N ASN A 18 -11.45 13.08 -14.25
CA ASN A 18 -10.64 13.95 -15.08
C ASN A 18 -9.21 14.11 -14.58
N HIS A 19 -8.96 13.93 -13.29
CA HIS A 19 -7.66 14.29 -12.72
C HIS A 19 -6.95 13.17 -11.96
N LEU A 20 -7.64 12.13 -11.54
CA LEU A 20 -7.03 11.13 -10.66
C LEU A 20 -6.86 9.76 -11.31
N MET A 21 -7.51 9.50 -12.43
CA MET A 21 -7.42 8.19 -13.07
C MET A 21 -6.17 8.07 -13.92
N VAL A 22 -5.65 6.85 -14.01
CA VAL A 22 -4.50 6.54 -14.86
C VAL A 22 -4.99 6.36 -16.29
N ASP A 23 -4.41 7.09 -17.24
CA ASP A 23 -4.82 6.95 -18.64
C ASP A 23 -4.21 5.68 -19.25
N THR A 24 -4.73 5.27 -20.42
CA THR A 24 -4.34 4.02 -21.05
C THR A 24 -2.87 3.99 -21.49
N PRO A 25 -2.35 5.03 -22.16
CA PRO A 25 -0.92 5.01 -22.52
C PRO A 25 0.01 4.91 -21.32
N PHE A 26 -0.32 5.62 -20.26
CA PHE A 26 0.46 5.59 -19.03
C PHE A 26 0.43 4.19 -18.41
N ARG A 27 -0.77 3.59 -18.33
CA ARG A 27 -0.94 2.25 -17.79
C ARG A 27 -0.15 1.22 -18.62
N THR A 28 -0.17 1.35 -19.93
CA THR A 28 0.56 0.47 -20.84
C THR A 28 2.05 0.57 -20.59
N ASN A 29 2.57 1.78 -20.40
CA ASN A 29 3.99 1.98 -20.17
C ASN A 29 4.43 1.37 -18.83
N VAL A 30 3.63 1.55 -17.78
CA VAL A 30 3.95 0.98 -16.47
C VAL A 30 3.94 -0.55 -16.56
N ARG A 31 2.94 -1.11 -17.24
CA ARG A 31 2.83 -2.55 -17.40
C ARG A 31 4.02 -3.11 -18.18
N ALA A 32 4.45 -2.43 -19.23
CA ALA A 32 5.62 -2.85 -20.00
C ALA A 32 6.88 -2.82 -19.15
N ALA A 33 7.05 -1.77 -18.35
CA ALA A 33 8.20 -1.66 -17.47
C ALA A 33 8.22 -2.80 -16.45
N ILE A 34 7.06 -3.08 -15.85
CA ILE A 34 6.94 -4.17 -14.89
C ILE A 34 7.32 -5.50 -15.54
N HIS A 35 6.88 -5.72 -16.78
CA HIS A 35 7.20 -6.95 -17.49
C HIS A 35 8.71 -7.09 -17.71
N ILE A 36 9.38 -6.00 -18.11
CA ILE A 36 10.82 -6.02 -18.32
C ILE A 36 11.56 -6.43 -17.04
N ILE A 37 11.23 -5.77 -15.94
CA ILE A 37 11.93 -6.04 -14.68
C ILE A 37 11.57 -7.42 -14.13
N SER A 38 10.29 -7.81 -14.22
CA SER A 38 9.88 -9.13 -13.74
C SER A 38 10.57 -10.25 -14.50
N SER A 39 10.67 -10.12 -15.82
CA SER A 39 11.34 -11.12 -16.64
C SER A 39 12.84 -11.19 -16.29
N PHE A 40 13.45 -10.01 -16.09
CA PHE A 40 14.84 -9.98 -15.69
C PHE A 40 15.04 -10.72 -14.36
N LEU A 41 14.21 -10.43 -13.38
CA LEU A 41 14.35 -11.03 -12.06
C LEU A 41 14.16 -12.55 -12.09
N LYS A 42 13.20 -13.02 -12.88
CA LYS A 42 12.92 -14.45 -12.97
C LYS A 42 13.94 -15.22 -13.78
N GLU A 43 14.42 -14.64 -14.87
CA GLU A 43 15.14 -15.40 -15.90
C GLU A 43 16.63 -15.10 -15.95
N LYS A 44 17.05 -13.87 -15.67
CA LYS A 44 18.43 -13.48 -15.86
C LYS A 44 19.16 -13.10 -14.59
N CYS A 45 18.44 -12.61 -13.60
CA CYS A 45 19.06 -12.23 -12.35
C CYS A 45 19.58 -13.47 -11.62
N PHE A 46 20.64 -13.30 -10.90
CA PHE A 46 21.26 -14.35 -10.09
C PHE A 46 21.99 -15.42 -10.89
N GLN A 47 22.07 -15.29 -12.20
CA GLN A 47 22.97 -16.16 -12.96
C GLN A 47 24.42 -15.81 -12.59
N GLY A 48 25.18 -16.84 -12.22
CA GLY A 48 26.54 -16.63 -11.78
C GLY A 48 26.66 -16.04 -10.39
N ALA A 49 25.58 -16.07 -9.62
CA ALA A 49 25.61 -15.58 -8.24
C ALA A 49 26.48 -16.46 -7.35
N TRP A 50 26.92 -15.91 -6.23
CA TRP A 50 27.77 -16.62 -5.29
C TRP A 50 27.11 -17.85 -4.67
N THR A 51 25.79 -17.90 -4.63
CA THR A 51 25.03 -19.09 -4.24
C THR A 51 23.91 -19.32 -5.23
N PRO A 52 23.42 -20.56 -5.37
CA PRO A 52 22.25 -20.79 -6.22
C PRO A 52 21.04 -20.04 -5.66
N VAL A 53 20.39 -19.26 -6.53
CA VAL A 53 19.24 -18.48 -6.13
C VAL A 53 18.09 -18.83 -7.07
N ARG A 54 16.93 -19.11 -6.50
CA ARG A 54 15.75 -19.41 -7.27
C ARG A 54 14.63 -18.44 -6.90
N VAL A 55 14.14 -17.74 -7.91
CA VAL A 55 12.98 -16.85 -7.75
C VAL A 55 11.73 -17.67 -8.00
N SER A 56 10.92 -17.86 -6.97
CA SER A 56 9.70 -18.65 -7.12
C SER A 56 8.60 -17.86 -7.84
N LYS A 57 8.52 -16.55 -7.58
CA LYS A 57 7.56 -15.68 -8.26
C LYS A 57 7.91 -14.23 -7.99
N VAL A 58 7.37 -13.34 -8.84
CA VAL A 58 7.45 -11.90 -8.67
C VAL A 58 6.02 -11.38 -8.63
N VAL A 59 5.68 -10.64 -7.58
CA VAL A 59 4.31 -10.16 -7.38
C VAL A 59 4.33 -8.64 -7.32
N LYS A 60 3.48 -8.00 -8.10
CA LYS A 60 3.36 -6.55 -8.00
C LYS A 60 2.43 -6.18 -6.85
N GLY A 61 2.88 -5.23 -6.04
CA GLY A 61 2.14 -4.76 -4.88
C GLY A 61 1.85 -3.28 -4.98
N GLY A 62 1.63 -2.67 -3.83
CA GLY A 62 1.33 -1.26 -3.76
C GLY A 62 0.04 -0.92 -4.48
N SER A 63 -0.11 0.35 -4.85
CA SER A 63 -1.35 0.82 -5.46
C SER A 63 -1.56 0.24 -6.86
N SER A 64 -0.48 -0.03 -7.60
CA SER A 64 -0.59 -0.65 -8.92
C SER A 64 -1.20 -2.04 -8.81
N GLY A 65 -0.76 -2.84 -7.84
CA GLY A 65 -1.30 -4.18 -7.65
C GLY A 65 -2.74 -4.18 -7.13
N LYS A 66 -3.11 -3.17 -6.36
CA LYS A 66 -4.44 -3.05 -5.75
C LYS A 66 -5.48 -2.43 -6.68
N GLY A 67 -5.06 -1.81 -7.78
CA GLY A 67 -5.98 -1.15 -8.69
C GLY A 67 -6.41 0.23 -8.22
N THR A 68 -5.61 0.90 -7.40
CA THR A 68 -5.92 2.21 -6.85
C THR A 68 -4.85 3.25 -7.14
N ALA A 69 -4.07 3.05 -8.21
CA ALA A 69 -3.00 3.98 -8.56
C ALA A 69 -3.57 5.33 -8.97
N LEU A 70 -2.87 6.39 -8.59
CA LEU A 70 -3.21 7.74 -9.00
C LEU A 70 -2.58 8.07 -10.34
N GLY A 71 -3.31 8.81 -11.15
CA GLY A 71 -2.79 9.29 -12.42
C GLY A 71 -1.59 10.20 -12.21
N GLY A 72 -0.64 10.13 -13.12
CA GLY A 72 0.56 10.95 -13.05
C GLY A 72 1.69 10.37 -12.22
N LYS A 73 1.45 9.25 -11.56
CA LYS A 73 2.50 8.59 -10.78
C LYS A 73 2.87 7.26 -11.43
N SER A 74 4.12 7.16 -11.89
CA SER A 74 4.62 5.97 -12.56
C SER A 74 5.55 5.21 -11.61
N ASP A 75 4.94 4.54 -10.62
CA ASP A 75 5.71 3.75 -9.69
C ASP A 75 5.18 2.32 -9.63
N ALA A 76 6.08 1.40 -9.33
CA ALA A 76 5.76 -0.02 -9.24
C ALA A 76 6.52 -0.63 -8.07
N ASP A 77 5.79 -1.38 -7.26
CA ASP A 77 6.38 -2.15 -6.16
C ASP A 77 6.39 -3.61 -6.58
N LEU A 78 7.55 -4.23 -6.54
CA LEU A 78 7.69 -5.65 -6.88
C LEU A 78 8.26 -6.40 -5.69
N VAL A 79 7.60 -7.48 -5.33
CA VAL A 79 8.11 -8.39 -4.30
C VAL A 79 8.64 -9.62 -4.99
N VAL A 80 9.92 -9.92 -4.74
CA VAL A 80 10.63 -11.04 -5.37
C VAL A 80 10.72 -12.15 -4.33
N PHE A 81 10.02 -13.24 -4.56
CA PHE A 81 9.99 -14.34 -3.60
C PHE A 81 11.12 -15.33 -3.92
N LEU A 82 11.98 -15.54 -2.92
CA LEU A 82 13.19 -16.35 -3.07
C LEU A 82 13.09 -17.63 -2.27
N ASN A 83 13.40 -18.74 -2.90
CA ASN A 83 13.42 -20.03 -2.21
C ASN A 83 14.56 -20.13 -1.20
N ASN A 84 15.51 -19.22 -1.27
CA ASN A 84 16.63 -19.19 -0.30
C ASN A 84 16.17 -18.82 1.10
N PHE A 85 15.04 -18.15 1.22
CA PHE A 85 14.48 -17.84 2.53
C PHE A 85 13.56 -18.99 2.94
N THR A 86 13.84 -19.57 4.11
CA THR A 86 13.01 -20.63 4.67
C THR A 86 12.29 -20.21 5.95
N SER A 87 12.47 -18.95 6.32
CA SER A 87 11.81 -18.38 7.51
C SER A 87 11.75 -16.86 7.35
N PHE A 88 10.92 -16.24 8.19
CA PHE A 88 10.88 -14.78 8.24
C PHE A 88 12.23 -14.23 8.73
N ARG A 89 12.86 -14.92 9.67
CA ARG A 89 14.19 -14.52 10.14
C ARG A 89 15.20 -14.52 8.99
N ASP A 90 15.17 -15.55 8.13
CA ASP A 90 16.07 -15.58 6.96
C ASP A 90 15.90 -14.32 6.11
N GLN A 91 14.65 -13.94 5.83
CA GLN A 91 14.39 -12.75 5.06
C GLN A 91 14.99 -11.54 5.74
N TYR A 92 14.74 -11.41 7.02
CA TYR A 92 15.20 -10.23 7.77
C TYR A 92 16.72 -10.11 7.75
N GLU A 93 17.41 -11.24 7.93
CA GLU A 93 18.86 -11.24 8.06
C GLU A 93 19.58 -11.20 6.72
N LEU A 94 18.99 -11.79 5.67
CA LEU A 94 19.70 -11.97 4.41
C LEU A 94 19.23 -11.05 3.29
N ARG A 95 18.12 -10.33 3.47
CA ARG A 95 17.57 -9.53 2.36
C ARG A 95 18.55 -8.49 1.85
N GLY A 96 19.37 -7.93 2.73
CA GLY A 96 20.35 -6.94 2.31
C GLY A 96 21.33 -7.47 1.30
N ASP A 97 21.79 -8.71 1.49
CA ASP A 97 22.71 -9.34 0.55
C ASP A 97 22.05 -9.55 -0.81
N PHE A 98 20.77 -9.97 -0.81
CA PHE A 98 20.06 -10.18 -2.07
C PHE A 98 19.75 -8.86 -2.77
N ILE A 99 19.46 -7.81 -2.01
CA ILE A 99 19.27 -6.48 -2.59
C ILE A 99 20.55 -6.03 -3.30
N LYS A 100 21.70 -6.22 -2.66
CA LYS A 100 22.98 -5.87 -3.28
C LYS A 100 23.21 -6.68 -4.55
N GLU A 101 22.86 -7.96 -4.53
CA GLU A 101 23.05 -8.80 -5.70
C GLU A 101 22.13 -8.38 -6.85
N ILE A 102 20.87 -8.03 -6.55
CA ILE A 102 19.95 -7.54 -7.58
C ILE A 102 20.52 -6.27 -8.20
N ARG A 103 21.02 -5.36 -7.37
CA ARG A 103 21.61 -4.13 -7.87
C ARG A 103 22.78 -4.40 -8.79
N ARG A 104 23.68 -5.31 -8.36
CA ARG A 104 24.84 -5.67 -9.17
C ARG A 104 24.42 -6.24 -10.53
N GLN A 105 23.40 -7.11 -10.52
CA GLN A 105 22.92 -7.71 -11.75
C GLN A 105 22.28 -6.68 -12.68
N LEU A 106 21.54 -5.74 -12.11
CA LEU A 106 20.94 -4.67 -12.92
C LEU A 106 22.03 -3.79 -13.55
N GLU A 107 23.07 -3.50 -12.80
CA GLU A 107 24.20 -2.71 -13.32
C GLU A 107 24.88 -3.45 -14.46
N ALA A 108 25.04 -4.77 -14.34
CA ALA A 108 25.65 -5.57 -15.40
C ALA A 108 24.81 -5.55 -16.67
N CYS A 109 23.49 -5.65 -16.52
CA CYS A 109 22.60 -5.59 -17.68
C CYS A 109 22.62 -4.24 -18.35
N GLN A 110 22.81 -3.19 -17.58
CA GLN A 110 22.88 -1.84 -18.10
C GLN A 110 24.09 -1.68 -19.02
N SER A 111 25.20 -2.29 -18.65
CA SER A 111 26.41 -2.24 -19.48
C SER A 111 26.21 -2.96 -20.79
N GLN A 112 25.26 -3.91 -20.86
CA GLN A 112 24.94 -4.61 -22.09
C GLN A 112 23.84 -3.89 -22.89
N LYS A 113 23.38 -2.74 -22.42
CA LYS A 113 22.41 -1.89 -23.11
C LYS A 113 21.06 -2.56 -23.35
N THR A 114 20.69 -3.51 -22.48
CA THR A 114 19.38 -4.13 -22.60
C THR A 114 18.26 -3.21 -22.11
N PHE A 115 18.56 -2.41 -21.11
CA PHE A 115 17.66 -1.34 -20.64
C PHE A 115 18.48 -0.36 -19.79
N ASN A 116 17.88 0.79 -19.51
CA ASN A 116 18.55 1.84 -18.77
C ASN A 116 17.94 1.99 -17.40
N VAL A 117 18.76 1.84 -16.37
CA VAL A 117 18.33 1.93 -14.97
C VAL A 117 19.13 3.03 -14.27
N GLU A 118 18.41 3.90 -13.58
CA GLU A 118 19.02 4.94 -12.76
C GLU A 118 18.72 4.63 -11.30
N PHE A 119 19.76 4.35 -10.54
CA PHE A 119 19.59 4.08 -9.12
C PHE A 119 19.46 5.40 -8.37
N GLU A 120 18.58 5.43 -7.37
CA GLU A 120 18.50 6.60 -6.52
C GLU A 120 19.81 6.79 -5.78
N VAL A 121 20.25 8.05 -5.71
CA VAL A 121 21.41 8.39 -4.87
C VAL A 121 20.95 8.26 -3.43
N GLN A 122 21.39 7.19 -2.79
CA GLN A 122 20.96 6.92 -1.42
C GLN A 122 22.04 7.39 -0.47
N ASN A 123 21.62 8.19 0.51
CA ASN A 123 22.46 8.53 1.64
C ASN A 123 22.60 7.25 2.48
N PRO A 124 23.82 6.77 2.72
CA PRO A 124 23.99 5.53 3.49
C PRO A 124 23.28 5.53 4.83
N ARG A 125 23.07 6.69 5.42
CA ARG A 125 22.37 6.80 6.70
C ARG A 125 20.89 6.50 6.57
N TYR A 126 20.34 6.62 5.37
CA TYR A 126 18.90 6.44 5.13
C TYR A 126 18.63 5.29 4.19
N GLU A 127 19.61 4.44 3.97
CA GLU A 127 19.42 3.29 3.11
C GLU A 127 18.35 2.40 3.69
N ARG A 128 17.32 2.14 2.90
CA ARG A 128 16.25 1.24 3.32
C ARG A 128 16.72 -0.18 3.12
N PRO A 129 16.80 -0.98 4.16
CA PRO A 129 17.19 -2.38 4.00
C PRO A 129 16.19 -3.25 3.26
N UNK A 130 15.20 -2.70 2.92
CA UNK A 130 14.27 -3.41 2.47
C UNK A 130 14.05 -3.42 1.15
N ALA A 131 14.38 -2.51 0.62
CA ALA A 131 14.02 -2.41 -0.80
C ALA A 131 15.14 -1.80 -1.61
N LEU A 132 15.20 -2.15 -2.89
CA LEU A 132 16.07 -1.51 -3.86
C LEU A 132 15.23 -0.57 -4.71
N SER A 133 15.60 0.71 -4.75
CA SER A 133 14.85 1.73 -5.47
C SER A 133 15.61 2.22 -6.68
N PHE A 134 14.95 2.28 -7.82
CA PHE A 134 15.58 2.74 -9.07
C PHE A 134 14.51 3.21 -10.04
N VAL A 135 14.95 3.87 -11.11
CA VAL A 135 14.08 4.32 -12.20
C VAL A 135 14.47 3.58 -13.47
N LEU A 136 13.49 2.97 -14.12
CA LEU A 136 13.70 2.31 -15.41
C LEU A 136 13.26 3.24 -16.53
N ARG A 137 14.17 3.50 -17.46
CA ARG A 137 13.87 4.21 -18.70
C ARG A 137 14.15 3.25 -19.85
N SER A 138 13.25 3.20 -20.81
CA SER A 138 13.38 2.25 -21.91
C SER A 138 12.99 2.90 -23.21
N LEU A 139 13.77 2.60 -24.24
CA LEU A 139 13.50 3.08 -25.60
C LEU A 139 12.34 2.34 -26.25
N THR A 140 11.93 1.21 -25.65
CA THR A 140 10.81 0.43 -26.21
C THR A 140 9.45 0.99 -25.83
N PHE A 141 9.41 1.93 -24.88
CA PHE A 141 8.16 2.61 -24.56
C PHE A 141 7.90 3.64 -25.66
N TYR A 142 6.66 3.98 -25.92
CA TYR A 142 6.23 4.89 -26.99
C TYR A 142 7.15 6.10 -27.09
N GLY A 143 8.25 5.96 -27.81
CA GLY A 143 9.25 6.98 -27.92
C GLY A 143 10.02 7.16 -26.62
N TRP A 144 10.76 8.26 -26.55
CA TRP A 144 11.53 8.56 -25.35
C TRP A 144 10.65 8.87 -24.17
N GLN A 145 10.79 8.09 -23.14
CA GLN A 145 10.14 8.38 -21.88
C GLN A 145 11.08 9.18 -21.01
N ARG A 146 10.81 10.47 -20.91
CA ARG A 146 11.62 11.32 -20.04
C ARG A 146 11.43 10.96 -18.58
N GLU A 147 10.24 10.46 -18.23
CA GLU A 147 9.88 10.29 -16.83
C GLU A 147 9.94 8.84 -16.39
N GLY A 148 10.52 7.95 -17.02
CA GLY A 148 10.73 6.60 -16.54
C GLY A 148 9.70 6.06 -15.55
N VAL A 149 9.88 4.82 -15.14
CA VAL A 149 9.04 4.20 -14.11
C VAL A 149 9.88 3.95 -12.87
N GLU A 150 9.38 4.41 -11.72
CA GLU A 150 10.08 4.24 -10.44
C GLU A 150 9.74 2.87 -9.87
N PHE A 151 10.75 2.14 -9.45
CA PHE A 151 10.59 0.81 -8.88
C PHE A 151 11.10 0.75 -7.45
N ASP A 152 10.35 0.04 -6.62
CA ASP A 152 10.85 -0.49 -5.35
C ASP A 152 10.75 -2.00 -5.46
N VAL A 153 11.89 -2.67 -5.32
CA VAL A 153 11.97 -4.13 -5.44
C VAL A 153 12.49 -4.68 -4.13
N LEU A 154 11.80 -5.65 -3.58
CA LEU A 154 12.25 -6.23 -2.32
C LEU A 154 12.12 -7.74 -2.30
N PRO A 155 13.13 -8.42 -1.74
CA PRO A 155 13.09 -9.88 -1.61
C PRO A 155 12.23 -10.28 -0.42
N ALA A 156 11.53 -11.41 -0.55
CA ALA A 156 10.66 -11.87 0.51
C ALA A 156 10.62 -13.38 0.59
N PHE A 157 10.26 -13.88 1.77
CA PHE A 157 10.06 -15.29 2.05
C PHE A 157 8.72 -15.72 1.47
N ASP A 158 8.74 -16.78 0.66
CA ASP A 158 7.54 -17.28 -0.02
C ASP A 158 6.78 -18.21 0.92
N VAL A 159 6.19 -17.63 1.96
CA VAL A 159 5.52 -18.43 2.99
C VAL A 159 4.17 -18.97 2.50
N LEU A 160 3.51 -18.24 1.60
CA LEU A 160 2.20 -18.67 1.10
C LEU A 160 2.29 -19.75 0.03
N GLY A 161 3.43 -19.84 -0.65
CA GLY A 161 3.57 -20.79 -1.75
C GLY A 161 2.59 -20.47 -2.86
N GLN A 162 2.01 -21.53 -3.44
CA GLN A 162 0.97 -21.37 -4.46
C GLN A 162 -0.35 -21.07 -3.75
N TRP A 163 -0.63 -19.78 -3.57
CA TRP A 163 -1.85 -19.39 -2.87
C TRP A 163 -3.07 -19.66 -3.76
N ASN A 164 -4.05 -20.34 -3.19
CA ASN A 164 -5.22 -20.80 -3.93
C ASN A 164 -6.44 -19.90 -3.75
N GLY A 165 -6.29 -18.73 -3.11
CA GLY A 165 -7.40 -17.81 -2.91
C GLY A 165 -8.14 -17.99 -1.60
N HIS A 166 -7.82 -19.01 -0.84
CA HIS A 166 -8.49 -19.26 0.43
C HIS A 166 -7.72 -18.67 1.60
N ARG A 167 -8.34 -18.72 2.78
CA ARG A 167 -7.70 -18.26 4.02
C ARG A 167 -6.40 -19.06 4.23
N PRO A 168 -5.28 -18.38 4.51
CA PRO A 168 -4.04 -19.10 4.77
C PRO A 168 -4.14 -20.01 5.99
N ASN A 169 -3.33 -21.06 5.99
CA ASN A 169 -3.23 -21.93 7.15
C ASN A 169 -2.86 -21.10 8.38
N PRO A 170 -3.60 -21.22 9.49
CA PRO A 170 -3.29 -20.43 10.68
C PRO A 170 -1.88 -20.60 11.19
N GLN A 171 -1.24 -21.75 10.92
CA GLN A 171 0.14 -21.96 11.37
C GLN A 171 1.10 -20.94 10.75
N ILE A 172 0.78 -20.43 9.56
CA ILE A 172 1.60 -19.39 8.93
C ILE A 172 1.63 -18.15 9.82
N TYR A 173 0.47 -17.74 10.31
CA TYR A 173 0.39 -16.56 11.16
C TYR A 173 0.93 -16.82 12.58
N ALA A 174 0.73 -18.02 13.10
CA ALA A 174 1.31 -18.35 14.40
C ALA A 174 2.83 -18.28 14.31
N ARG A 175 3.40 -18.79 13.22
CA ARG A 175 4.84 -18.73 12.98
C ARG A 175 5.30 -17.28 12.83
N LEU A 176 4.56 -16.48 12.08
CA LEU A 176 4.89 -15.06 11.89
C LEU A 176 4.98 -14.36 13.25
N ILE A 177 3.97 -14.55 14.08
CA ILE A 177 3.92 -13.90 15.39
C ILE A 177 5.12 -14.33 16.23
N GLN A 178 5.42 -15.63 16.24
CA GLN A 178 6.53 -16.15 17.02
C GLN A 178 7.86 -15.56 16.56
N GLU A 179 8.09 -15.51 15.26
CA GLU A 179 9.35 -14.97 14.73
C GLU A 179 9.44 -13.47 14.96
N CYS A 180 8.34 -12.74 14.84
CA CYS A 180 8.34 -11.32 15.14
C CYS A 180 8.70 -11.05 16.61
N GLU A 181 8.15 -11.87 17.51
CA GLU A 181 8.50 -11.75 18.94
C GLU A 181 9.97 -12.01 19.16
N ASP A 182 10.51 -13.05 18.54
CA ASP A 182 11.92 -13.39 18.70
C ASP A 182 12.83 -12.30 18.16
N LEU A 183 12.44 -11.66 17.06
CA LEU A 183 13.25 -10.60 16.46
C LEU A 183 13.00 -9.23 17.08
N GLY A 184 11.90 -9.06 17.79
CA GLY A 184 11.49 -7.75 18.26
C GLY A 184 11.06 -6.82 17.16
N LYS A 185 10.53 -7.36 16.06
CA LYS A 185 10.13 -6.59 14.89
C LYS A 185 8.71 -6.92 14.50
N TRP A 186 7.91 -5.89 14.23
CA TRP A 186 6.49 -6.04 13.92
C TRP A 186 6.20 -5.32 12.62
N GLY A 187 5.39 -5.95 11.77
CA GLY A 187 5.03 -5.36 10.48
C GLY A 187 6.11 -5.43 9.41
N GLU A 188 7.25 -6.03 9.72
CA GLU A 188 8.37 -6.13 8.78
C GLU A 188 8.07 -7.05 7.61
N PHE A 189 7.17 -8.00 7.81
CA PHE A 189 6.99 -9.09 6.85
C PHE A 189 5.69 -8.98 6.08
N SER A 190 5.05 -7.81 6.10
CA SER A 190 3.83 -7.62 5.31
C SER A 190 4.06 -7.88 3.81
N PRO A 191 5.25 -7.63 3.23
CA PRO A 191 5.46 -7.99 1.82
C PRO A 191 5.24 -9.47 1.52
N CYS A 192 5.44 -10.36 2.50
CA CYS A 192 5.17 -11.79 2.30
C CYS A 192 3.70 -12.05 1.98
N PHE A 193 2.82 -11.13 2.35
CA PHE A 193 1.37 -11.26 2.21
C PHE A 193 0.80 -10.35 1.13
N THR A 194 1.63 -9.92 0.20
CA THR A 194 1.23 -9.00 -0.86
C THR A 194 0.05 -9.52 -1.68
N GLU A 195 0.02 -10.82 -1.96
CA GLU A 195 -1.09 -11.39 -2.72
C GLU A 195 -2.41 -11.24 -1.97
N LEU A 196 -2.37 -11.36 -0.65
CA LEU A 196 -3.57 -11.16 0.17
C LEU A 196 -4.01 -9.70 0.18
N GLN A 197 -3.06 -8.78 0.26
CA GLN A 197 -3.39 -7.35 0.22
C GLN A 197 -4.05 -6.97 -1.11
N ARG A 198 -3.52 -7.52 -2.20
CA ARG A 198 -4.11 -7.29 -3.51
C ARG A 198 -5.53 -7.86 -3.57
N ALA A 199 -5.70 -9.09 -3.13
CA ALA A 199 -7.00 -9.76 -3.18
C ALA A 199 -8.03 -9.04 -2.31
N PHE A 200 -7.58 -8.46 -1.21
CA PHE A 200 -8.46 -7.73 -0.31
C PHE A 200 -9.18 -6.58 -1.03
N LEU A 201 -8.51 -5.96 -1.99
CA LEU A 201 -9.08 -4.81 -2.70
C LEU A 201 -9.55 -5.14 -4.13
N ARG A 202 -9.06 -6.21 -4.74
CA ARG A 202 -9.23 -6.45 -6.17
C ARG A 202 -10.70 -6.46 -6.61
N ASP A 203 -11.55 -7.12 -5.85
CA ASP A 203 -12.94 -7.33 -6.27
C ASP A 203 -13.90 -6.27 -5.74
N ARG A 204 -13.37 -5.21 -5.14
CA ARG A 204 -14.21 -4.12 -4.66
C ARG A 204 -14.75 -3.31 -5.84
N PRO A 205 -15.91 -2.66 -5.67
CA PRO A 205 -16.47 -1.87 -6.77
C PRO A 205 -15.54 -0.76 -7.24
N ALA A 206 -15.62 -0.46 -8.53
CA ALA A 206 -14.79 0.60 -9.09
C ALA A 206 -15.00 1.94 -8.37
N LYS A 207 -16.23 2.22 -7.95
CA LYS A 207 -16.50 3.49 -7.26
C LYS A 207 -15.79 3.56 -5.92
N LEU A 208 -15.67 2.44 -5.21
CA LEU A 208 -14.89 2.43 -3.96
C LEU A 208 -13.42 2.70 -4.25
N LYS A 209 -12.88 2.09 -5.30
CA LYS A 209 -11.48 2.35 -5.67
C LYS A 209 -11.28 3.82 -6.04
N SER A 210 -12.27 4.43 -6.67
CA SER A 210 -12.22 5.86 -6.98
C SER A 210 -12.24 6.70 -5.71
N LEU A 211 -13.04 6.32 -4.73
CA LEU A 211 -13.04 7.03 -3.45
C LEU A 211 -11.68 6.89 -2.76
N ILE A 212 -11.07 5.72 -2.84
CA ILE A 212 -9.73 5.54 -2.29
C ILE A 212 -8.74 6.49 -2.98
N ARG A 213 -8.84 6.64 -4.31
CA ARG A 213 -7.98 7.61 -5.01
C ARG A 213 -8.20 9.03 -4.53
N LEU A 214 -9.45 9.40 -4.29
CA LEU A 214 -9.76 10.75 -3.80
C LEU A 214 -9.14 10.98 -2.42
N VAL A 215 -9.28 10.01 -1.52
CA VAL A 215 -8.71 10.11 -0.18
C VAL A 215 -7.19 10.17 -0.25
N LYS A 216 -6.57 9.37 -1.13
CA LYS A 216 -5.12 9.41 -1.31
C LYS A 216 -4.67 10.78 -1.83
N HIS A 217 -5.42 11.36 -2.76
CA HIS A 217 -5.11 12.69 -3.28
C HIS A 217 -5.20 13.72 -2.18
N TRP A 218 -6.26 13.67 -1.38
CA TRP A 218 -6.40 14.55 -0.22
C TRP A 218 -5.20 14.41 0.72
N PHE A 219 -4.79 13.16 1.00
CA PHE A 219 -3.66 12.93 1.87
C PHE A 219 -2.38 13.55 1.31
N GLN A 220 -2.17 13.44 0.00
CA GLN A 220 -1.00 14.08 -0.61
C GLN A 220 -1.03 15.59 -0.45
N LYS A 221 -2.22 16.19 -0.55
CA LYS A 221 -2.34 17.63 -0.32
C LYS A 221 -2.00 18.00 1.13
N CYS A 222 -2.44 17.18 2.08
CA CYS A 222 -2.08 17.40 3.49
C CYS A 222 -0.57 17.28 3.67
N LYS A 223 0.04 16.32 3.01
CA LYS A 223 1.48 16.08 3.11
C LYS A 223 2.27 17.26 2.55
N GLU A 224 1.82 17.80 1.42
CA GLU A 224 2.46 18.98 0.81
C GLU A 224 2.40 20.17 1.74
N LYS A 225 1.28 20.33 2.43
CA LYS A 225 1.08 21.49 3.28
C LYS A 225 1.79 21.37 4.62
N ARG A 226 1.75 20.21 5.24
CA ARG A 226 2.19 20.05 6.62
C ARG A 226 3.49 19.26 6.81
N GLY A 227 3.91 18.52 5.78
CA GLY A 227 5.08 17.67 5.92
C GLY A 227 4.87 16.53 6.91
N LYS A 228 5.95 16.04 7.48
CA LYS A 228 5.92 14.92 8.41
C LYS A 228 5.94 15.43 9.85
N PRO A 229 5.42 14.64 10.80
CA PRO A 229 4.87 13.30 10.61
C PRO A 229 3.38 13.31 10.28
N LEU A 230 2.99 12.37 9.43
CA LEU A 230 1.58 12.05 9.15
C LEU A 230 1.42 10.54 9.20
N PRO A 231 0.20 10.04 9.41
CA PRO A 231 -0.01 8.59 9.39
C PRO A 231 0.35 8.00 8.03
N ALA A 232 0.59 6.69 7.99
CA ALA A 232 0.84 6.00 6.73
C ALA A 232 -0.38 6.13 5.82
N GLN A 233 -0.14 6.34 4.52
CA GLN A 233 -1.23 6.46 3.57
C GLN A 233 -2.13 5.23 3.57
N TYR A 234 -1.54 4.05 3.72
CA TYR A 234 -2.30 2.81 3.72
C TYR A 234 -3.38 2.79 4.80
N SER A 235 -3.13 3.45 5.95
CA SER A 235 -4.16 3.52 6.99
C SER A 235 -5.42 4.20 6.49
N LEU A 236 -5.29 5.20 5.62
CA LEU A 236 -6.45 5.90 5.08
C LEU A 236 -7.16 5.08 4.02
N GLU A 237 -6.42 4.27 3.25
CA GLU A 237 -7.04 3.34 2.31
C GLU A 237 -7.90 2.35 3.07
N LEU A 238 -7.40 1.82 4.16
CA LEU A 238 -8.15 0.87 4.98
C LEU A 238 -9.35 1.53 5.66
N LEU A 239 -9.19 2.77 6.13
CA LEU A 239 -10.32 3.53 6.67
C LEU A 239 -11.43 3.68 5.64
N THR A 240 -11.06 3.91 4.39
CA THR A 240 -12.03 4.09 3.32
C THR A 240 -12.81 2.80 3.09
N VAL A 241 -12.12 1.67 3.05
CA VAL A 241 -12.79 0.37 2.90
C VAL A 241 -13.71 0.12 4.08
N TYR A 242 -13.21 0.37 5.29
CA TYR A 242 -13.99 0.18 6.50
C TYR A 242 -15.27 1.02 6.48
N ALA A 243 -15.15 2.30 6.13
CA ALA A 243 -16.31 3.20 6.08
C ALA A 243 -17.37 2.67 5.12
N TRP A 244 -16.94 2.24 3.94
CA TRP A 244 -17.87 1.72 2.94
C TRP A 244 -18.54 0.44 3.43
N GLU A 245 -17.77 -0.48 4.01
CA GLU A 245 -18.35 -1.73 4.51
C GLU A 245 -19.37 -1.48 5.61
N ARG A 246 -19.02 -0.62 6.56
CA ARG A 246 -19.90 -0.37 7.70
C ARG A 246 -21.13 0.44 7.31
N ALA A 247 -21.08 1.13 6.18
CA ALA A 247 -22.23 1.89 5.68
C ALA A 247 -23.18 1.04 4.84
N GLY A 248 -22.87 -0.26 4.63
CA GLY A 248 -23.77 -1.16 3.95
C GLY A 248 -23.34 -1.64 2.58
N GLU A 249 -22.13 -1.28 2.14
CA GLU A 249 -21.55 -1.79 0.89
C GLU A 249 -22.37 -1.45 -0.36
N ASN A 250 -22.97 -0.27 -0.39
CA ASN A 250 -23.71 0.19 -1.56
C ASN A 250 -22.72 0.56 -2.68
N PRO A 251 -22.75 -0.12 -3.83
CA PRO A 251 -21.82 0.20 -4.92
C PRO A 251 -22.13 1.52 -5.61
N ASN A 252 -23.30 2.11 -5.36
CA ASN A 252 -23.74 3.36 -5.98
C ASN A 252 -23.81 4.50 -4.98
N PHE A 253 -22.91 4.52 -4.03
CA PHE A 253 -22.92 5.50 -2.95
C PHE A 253 -22.59 6.91 -3.47
N ASN A 254 -22.89 7.90 -2.64
CA ASN A 254 -22.55 9.29 -2.92
C ASN A 254 -21.10 9.54 -2.52
N THR A 255 -20.29 9.97 -3.48
CA THR A 255 -18.86 10.14 -3.25
C THR A 255 -18.55 11.16 -2.15
N ALA A 256 -19.26 12.29 -2.16
CA ALA A 256 -19.02 13.32 -1.15
C ALA A 256 -19.32 12.82 0.25
N GLU A 257 -20.40 12.03 0.38
CA GLU A 257 -20.76 11.45 1.68
C GLU A 257 -19.67 10.49 2.17
N GLY A 258 -19.16 9.66 1.26
CA GLY A 258 -18.07 8.75 1.61
C GLY A 258 -16.81 9.50 2.02
N PHE A 259 -16.47 10.52 1.26
CA PHE A 259 -15.29 11.33 1.55
C PHE A 259 -15.43 11.99 2.93
N ARG A 260 -16.60 12.57 3.19
CA ARG A 260 -16.85 13.19 4.50
C ARG A 260 -16.73 12.16 5.63
N THR A 261 -17.27 10.97 5.40
CA THR A 261 -17.23 9.92 6.42
C THR A 261 -15.79 9.58 6.80
N VAL A 262 -14.91 9.46 5.79
CA VAL A 262 -13.52 9.16 6.06
C VAL A 262 -12.87 10.26 6.89
N LEU A 263 -13.12 11.54 6.53
CA LEU A 263 -12.53 12.64 7.28
C LEU A 263 -13.08 12.68 8.72
N GLU A 264 -14.36 12.38 8.90
CA GLU A 264 -14.91 12.34 10.25
C GLU A 264 -14.30 11.21 11.08
N LEU A 265 -13.99 10.07 10.44
CA LEU A 265 -13.29 8.99 11.15
C LEU A 265 -11.88 9.43 11.55
N VAL A 266 -11.20 10.20 10.71
CA VAL A 266 -9.90 10.76 11.08
C VAL A 266 -10.03 11.64 12.31
N LEU A 267 -11.10 12.45 12.41
CA LEU A 267 -11.33 13.27 13.60
C LEU A 267 -11.51 12.42 14.85
N LYS A 268 -12.00 11.19 14.68
CA LYS A 268 -12.25 10.27 15.80
C LYS A 268 -11.09 9.30 16.02
N TYR A 269 -9.88 9.68 15.64
CA TYR A 269 -8.75 8.75 15.69
C TYR A 269 -8.53 8.15 17.08
N LYS A 270 -8.86 8.87 18.13
CA LYS A 270 -8.67 8.38 19.50
C LYS A 270 -9.57 7.19 19.83
N LYS A 271 -10.56 6.90 18.98
CA LYS A 271 -11.48 5.78 19.19
C LYS A 271 -11.35 4.71 18.11
N LEU A 272 -10.47 4.90 17.12
CA LEU A 272 -10.37 3.95 16.01
C LEU A 272 -9.79 2.63 16.47
N CYS A 273 -10.53 1.55 16.23
CA CYS A 273 -10.07 0.19 16.46
C CYS A 273 -10.65 -0.68 15.37
N ILE A 274 -9.86 -0.95 14.35
CA ILE A 274 -10.32 -1.54 13.11
C ILE A 274 -9.46 -2.74 12.77
N TYR A 275 -10.11 -3.85 12.41
CA TYR A 275 -9.44 -5.05 11.97
C TYR A 275 -10.41 -5.88 11.13
N TRP A 276 -9.90 -6.88 10.43
CA TRP A 276 -10.68 -7.79 9.61
C TRP A 276 -10.31 -9.21 9.96
N THR A 277 -11.27 -10.12 9.79
CA THR A 277 -11.06 -11.54 10.06
C THR A 277 -11.15 -12.39 8.80
N LYS A 278 -10.87 -11.78 7.65
CA LYS A 278 -10.93 -12.51 6.38
C LYS A 278 -9.80 -13.53 6.26
N TYR A 279 -8.57 -13.17 6.64
CA TYR A 279 -7.41 -14.02 6.45
C TYR A 279 -6.87 -14.61 7.73
N TYR A 280 -7.15 -14.01 8.86
CA TYR A 280 -6.81 -14.54 10.18
C TYR A 280 -7.96 -14.22 11.13
N ASN A 281 -8.10 -15.04 12.16
CA ASN A 281 -9.20 -14.83 13.10
C ASN A 281 -8.76 -15.30 14.51
N PHE A 282 -9.72 -15.49 15.40
CA PHE A 282 -9.45 -15.81 16.80
C PHE A 282 -9.48 -17.30 17.09
N GLU A 283 -9.54 -18.15 16.09
CA GLU A 283 -9.69 -19.60 16.32
C GLU A 283 -8.40 -20.26 16.83
N ASN A 284 -7.24 -19.81 16.33
CA ASN A 284 -5.96 -20.33 16.78
C ASN A 284 -5.54 -19.59 18.05
N ASP A 285 -5.09 -20.33 19.06
CA ASP A 285 -4.79 -19.73 20.37
C ASP A 285 -3.68 -18.68 20.31
N ILE A 286 -2.63 -18.95 19.53
CA ILE A 286 -1.52 -18.00 19.44
C ILE A 286 -1.99 -16.71 18.77
N ILE A 287 -2.74 -16.85 17.68
CA ILE A 287 -3.26 -15.70 16.96
C ILE A 287 -4.24 -14.92 17.83
N ALA A 288 -5.15 -15.63 18.50
CA ALA A 288 -6.16 -14.99 19.35
C ALA A 288 -5.51 -14.18 20.47
N LYS A 289 -4.52 -14.77 21.13
CA LYS A 289 -3.82 -14.08 22.21
C LYS A 289 -3.13 -12.83 21.71
N TYR A 290 -2.48 -12.95 20.56
CA TYR A 290 -1.79 -11.81 19.95
C TYR A 290 -2.79 -10.71 19.57
N LEU A 291 -3.89 -11.08 18.91
CA LEU A 291 -4.89 -10.11 18.47
C LEU A 291 -5.50 -9.37 19.67
N ARG A 292 -5.85 -10.10 20.73
CA ARG A 292 -6.43 -9.45 21.91
C ARG A 292 -5.48 -8.42 22.49
N ARG A 293 -4.19 -8.72 22.48
CA ARG A 293 -3.17 -7.80 22.97
C ARG A 293 -3.11 -6.55 22.08
N GLN A 294 -3.14 -6.74 20.75
CA GLN A 294 -3.09 -5.61 19.83
C GLN A 294 -4.33 -4.72 19.93
N LEU A 295 -5.49 -5.35 20.08
CA LEU A 295 -6.76 -4.61 20.11
C LEU A 295 -6.98 -3.90 21.44
N SER A 296 -6.15 -4.15 22.45
CA SER A 296 -6.23 -3.43 23.72
C SER A 296 -5.21 -2.29 23.80
N LYS A 297 -4.41 -2.07 22.76
CA LYS A 297 -3.41 -1.01 22.79
C LYS A 297 -4.05 0.38 22.61
N PRO A 298 -3.32 1.44 22.98
CA PRO A 298 -3.86 2.79 22.78
C PRO A 298 -4.25 3.06 21.34
N ARG A 299 -5.40 3.71 21.16
CA ARG A 299 -5.91 4.03 19.84
C ARG A 299 -5.11 5.16 19.19
N PRO A 300 -5.07 5.22 17.87
CA PRO A 300 -5.79 4.36 16.90
C PRO A 300 -5.11 3.03 16.67
N VAL A 301 -5.92 2.02 16.38
CA VAL A 301 -5.46 0.69 15.97
C VAL A 301 -6.14 0.37 14.66
N ILE A 302 -5.36 0.13 13.62
CA ILE A 302 -5.86 -0.29 12.30
C ILE A 302 -4.95 -1.43 11.85
N LEU A 303 -5.43 -2.66 11.97
CA LEU A 303 -4.60 -3.81 11.62
C LEU A 303 -4.69 -4.10 10.14
N ASP A 304 -3.55 -4.39 9.52
CA ASP A 304 -3.49 -4.82 8.12
C ASP A 304 -4.30 -6.10 7.99
N PRO A 305 -5.28 -6.15 7.08
CA PRO A 305 -6.09 -7.37 6.94
C PRO A 305 -5.29 -8.60 6.52
N ALA A 306 -4.08 -8.41 5.96
CA ALA A 306 -3.23 -9.51 5.52
C ALA A 306 -2.14 -9.87 6.52
N ASP A 307 -1.89 -9.02 7.52
CA ASP A 307 -0.76 -9.20 8.44
C ASP A 307 -1.13 -8.64 9.82
N PRO A 308 -1.46 -9.51 10.78
CA PRO A 308 -1.88 -9.02 12.10
C PRO A 308 -0.77 -8.32 12.88
N THR A 309 0.49 -8.48 12.48
CA THR A 309 1.59 -7.80 13.17
C THR A 309 1.77 -6.37 12.68
N GLY A 310 1.01 -5.96 11.68
CA GLY A 310 1.11 -4.61 11.13
C GLY A 310 -0.03 -3.72 11.58
N ASN A 311 0.19 -2.93 12.63
CA ASN A 311 -0.75 -1.86 12.98
C ASN A 311 -0.41 -0.66 12.08
N VAL A 312 -1.18 -0.49 11.03
CA VAL A 312 -0.89 0.53 10.02
C VAL A 312 -1.11 1.93 10.55
N ALA A 313 -1.89 2.06 11.63
CA ALA A 313 -2.08 3.37 12.25
C ALA A 313 -0.80 3.88 12.91
N GLY A 314 0.13 2.97 13.22
CA GLY A 314 1.37 3.36 13.88
C GLY A 314 1.16 3.71 15.34
N SER A 315 2.24 4.12 15.99
CA SER A 315 2.20 4.46 17.41
C SER A 315 2.38 5.95 17.68
N ASP A 316 2.58 6.75 16.64
CA ASP A 316 2.81 8.20 16.80
C ASP A 316 1.48 8.94 16.74
N GLN A 317 0.91 9.24 17.91
CA GLN A 317 -0.37 9.94 17.95
C GLN A 317 -0.27 11.37 17.44
N SER A 318 0.92 11.99 17.51
CA SER A 318 1.05 13.35 17.00
C SER A 318 0.78 13.42 15.50
N SER A 319 1.09 12.35 14.76
CA SER A 319 0.80 12.31 13.33
C SER A 319 -0.71 12.38 13.08
N TRP A 320 -1.49 11.71 13.91
CA TRP A 320 -2.95 11.73 13.78
C TRP A 320 -3.53 13.07 14.20
N VAL A 321 -2.94 13.72 15.22
CA VAL A 321 -3.36 15.08 15.60
C VAL A 321 -3.21 16.00 14.39
N ARG A 322 -2.08 15.94 13.70
CA ARG A 322 -1.82 16.80 12.54
C ARG A 322 -2.81 16.52 11.41
N LEU A 323 -3.06 15.25 11.13
CA LEU A 323 -4.00 14.92 10.06
C LEU A 323 -5.43 15.34 10.43
N ALA A 324 -5.80 15.16 11.71
CA ALA A 324 -7.14 15.56 12.16
C ALA A 324 -7.34 17.08 12.04
N GLU A 325 -6.30 17.85 12.30
CA GLU A 325 -6.40 19.31 12.13
C GLU A 325 -6.70 19.66 10.68
N GLU A 326 -6.03 18.98 9.74
CA GLU A 326 -6.32 19.20 8.32
C GLU A 326 -7.74 18.76 7.98
N ALA A 327 -8.17 17.60 8.47
CA ALA A 327 -9.53 17.13 8.20
C ALA A 327 -10.57 18.13 8.69
N ARG A 328 -10.35 18.71 9.87
CA ARG A 328 -11.29 19.68 10.41
C ARG A 328 -11.38 20.91 9.51
N THR A 329 -10.23 21.40 9.04
CA THR A 329 -10.19 22.53 8.13
C THR A 329 -10.94 22.21 6.83
N TRP A 330 -10.69 21.04 6.25
CA TRP A 330 -11.27 20.68 4.97
C TRP A 330 -12.79 20.52 5.02
N LEU A 331 -13.35 20.14 6.17
CA LEU A 331 -14.79 19.90 6.25
C LEU A 331 -15.62 21.15 6.03
N SER A 332 -15.01 22.33 6.07
CA SER A 332 -15.70 23.59 5.76
C SER A 332 -15.59 23.97 4.28
N TYR A 333 -14.82 23.24 3.47
CA TYR A 333 -14.56 23.62 2.09
C TYR A 333 -15.72 23.24 1.16
N PRO A 334 -15.81 23.85 -0.04
CA PRO A 334 -16.89 23.58 -0.99
C PRO A 334 -17.07 22.12 -1.36
N CYS A 335 -16.01 21.30 -1.31
CA CYS A 335 -16.16 19.89 -1.65
C CYS A 335 -17.05 19.12 -0.66
N PHE A 336 -17.39 19.75 0.46
CA PHE A 336 -18.32 19.18 1.44
C PHE A 336 -19.62 19.97 1.54
N ARG A 337 -19.95 20.74 0.48
CA ARG A 337 -21.19 21.52 0.43
C ARG A 337 -22.07 21.06 -0.71
N ASN A 338 -23.35 20.92 -0.42
CA ASN A 338 -24.38 20.64 -1.41
C ASN A 338 -24.69 21.88 -2.22
N LEU A 339 -25.51 21.71 -3.27
CA LEU A 339 -25.88 22.81 -4.15
C LEU A 339 -26.59 23.94 -3.39
N ASP A 340 -27.38 23.60 -2.39
CA ASP A 340 -28.13 24.61 -1.60
C ASP A 340 -27.28 25.20 -0.48
N GLY A 341 -26.01 24.88 -0.42
CA GLY A 341 -25.09 25.41 0.60
C GLY A 341 -25.06 24.61 1.89
N SER A 342 -25.91 23.61 2.03
CA SER A 342 -25.91 22.78 3.24
C SER A 342 -24.71 21.85 3.25
N ALA A 343 -24.34 21.40 4.45
CA ALA A 343 -23.23 20.47 4.59
C ALA A 343 -23.59 19.08 4.07
N VAL A 344 -22.65 18.42 3.43
CA VAL A 344 -22.80 17.03 3.00
C VAL A 344 -22.93 16.16 4.25
N LYS A 345 -23.84 15.20 4.23
CA LYS A 345 -24.00 14.27 5.35
C LYS A 345 -22.96 13.18 5.31
N ALA A 346 -22.47 12.77 6.49
CA ALA A 346 -21.64 11.59 6.60
C ALA A 346 -22.53 10.35 6.75
N TRP A 347 -21.96 9.19 6.40
CA TRP A 347 -22.61 7.92 6.73
C TRP A 347 -22.54 7.71 8.25
N ASN A 348 -23.45 6.91 8.78
CA ASN A 348 -23.45 6.57 10.20
C ASN A 348 -22.50 5.40 10.43
N VAL A 349 -21.23 5.70 10.64
CA VAL A 349 -20.19 4.69 10.82
C VAL A 349 -19.46 4.95 12.13
N GLN A 350 -19.39 3.91 12.96
CA GLN A 350 -18.71 4.03 14.24
C GLN A 350 -17.23 3.72 14.09
N PRO A 351 -16.36 4.36 14.91
CA PRO A 351 -14.91 4.14 14.78
C PRO A 351 -14.42 2.78 15.27
N SER A 352 -15.28 1.99 15.88
CA SER A 352 -14.94 0.62 16.28
C SER A 352 -16.20 -0.21 16.29
N GLU A 353 -16.02 -1.53 16.43
CA GLU A 353 -17.16 -2.46 16.48
C GLU A 353 -17.78 -2.58 17.87
N ASP A 354 -17.18 -2.01 18.87
CA ASP A 354 -17.66 -2.09 20.25
C ASP A 354 -18.88 -1.22 20.51
#